data_47407c58af323fe020df9e1d1e75ed17
#
_entry.id   47407c58af323fe020df9e1d1e75ed17
#
_cell.length_a   1.000
_cell.length_b   1.000
_cell.length_c   1.000
_cell.angle_alpha   90.00
_cell.angle_beta   90.00
_cell.angle_gamma   90.00
#
_symmetry.space_group_name_H-M   'P 1'
#
loop_
_entity.id
_entity.type
_entity.pdbx_description
1 polymer ?
#
loop_
_entity_poly.entity_id
_entity_poly.type
_entity_poly.pdbx_seq_one_letter_code
_entity_poly.pdbx_strand_id
1 'polypeptide(L)'
;MLKSILQFKLKILAKLILLKYKPKVIGITGSVGKTSAKDAIATVLGSKFQVRANIKNYNNELGLPLTIIGSESPGRSLLGWLKLALKGYSLLLTPSQYPEILVLEMGIDKPGDMDYLNSIVKLDAAVITTIGSAHLANFGTTEKIKQEKKKILDTLDNSGFAILNYDNDKIADIGERLEQRVISYGFADDAAVSAHNLAYSFAGDRELKNLSGLSFKIKYHDAYIPVLLPGALSKP
;
A
#
# COMPACT_ATOMS: atom_id res chain seq x y z
N MET A 1 -24.66 -7.62 13.16
CA MET A 1 -24.15 -7.96 14.49
C MET A 1 -22.97 -8.95 14.42
N LEU A 2 -23.10 -10.15 13.85
CA LEU A 2 -22.02 -11.14 13.78
C LEU A 2 -20.76 -10.65 13.02
N LYS A 3 -20.93 -9.98 11.86
CA LYS A 3 -19.83 -9.40 11.07
C LYS A 3 -19.03 -8.37 11.89
N SER A 4 -19.70 -7.50 12.62
CA SER A 4 -19.04 -6.45 13.42
C SER A 4 -18.23 -7.04 14.59
N ILE A 5 -18.77 -8.11 15.23
CA ILE A 5 -18.05 -8.83 16.29
C ILE A 5 -16.79 -9.49 15.73
N LEU A 6 -16.89 -10.10 14.55
CA LEU A 6 -15.74 -10.73 13.87
C LEU A 6 -14.67 -9.69 13.51
N GLN A 7 -15.06 -8.58 12.91
CA GLN A 7 -14.16 -7.47 12.58
C GLN A 7 -13.45 -6.96 13.84
N PHE A 8 -14.17 -6.77 14.93
CA PHE A 8 -13.59 -6.31 16.19
C PHE A 8 -12.57 -7.31 16.76
N LYS A 9 -12.88 -8.61 16.78
CA LYS A 9 -11.95 -9.65 17.24
C LYS A 9 -10.69 -9.72 16.37
N LEU A 10 -10.85 -9.68 15.05
CA LEU A 10 -9.72 -9.69 14.12
C LEU A 10 -8.84 -8.44 14.26
N LYS A 11 -9.46 -7.27 14.44
CA LYS A 11 -8.74 -6.02 14.72
C LYS A 11 -7.88 -6.13 15.97
N ILE A 12 -8.45 -6.62 17.10
CA ILE A 12 -7.70 -6.77 18.34
C ILE A 12 -6.53 -7.75 18.15
N LEU A 13 -6.80 -8.91 17.54
CA LEU A 13 -5.78 -9.92 17.28
C LEU A 13 -4.64 -9.37 16.42
N ALA A 14 -4.95 -8.65 15.35
CA ALA A 14 -3.97 -8.01 14.49
C ALA A 14 -3.12 -6.97 15.26
N LYS A 15 -3.76 -6.13 16.09
CA LYS A 15 -3.04 -5.16 16.94
C LYS A 15 -2.07 -5.83 17.91
N LEU A 16 -2.49 -6.91 18.57
CA LEU A 16 -1.63 -7.64 19.50
C LEU A 16 -0.43 -8.28 18.78
N ILE A 17 -0.65 -8.82 17.57
CA ILE A 17 0.43 -9.36 16.73
C ILE A 17 1.42 -8.24 16.37
N LEU A 18 0.94 -7.08 15.91
CA LEU A 18 1.80 -5.93 15.59
C LEU A 18 2.59 -5.44 16.80
N LEU A 19 1.98 -5.39 17.98
CA LEU A 19 2.66 -5.02 19.23
C LEU A 19 3.77 -6.01 19.62
N LYS A 20 3.54 -7.31 19.36
CA LYS A 20 4.54 -8.36 19.68
C LYS A 20 5.73 -8.33 18.72
N TYR A 21 5.47 -8.30 17.41
CA TYR A 21 6.51 -8.48 16.40
C TYR A 21 7.13 -7.17 15.92
N LYS A 22 6.42 -6.05 16.04
CA LYS A 22 6.87 -4.69 15.66
C LYS A 22 7.48 -4.64 14.26
N PRO A 23 6.83 -5.20 13.22
CA PRO A 23 7.33 -5.09 11.86
C PRO A 23 7.31 -3.63 11.42
N LYS A 24 8.14 -3.27 10.44
CA LYS A 24 7.98 -2.01 9.73
C LYS A 24 6.74 -2.07 8.84
N VAL A 25 5.92 -1.02 8.84
CA VAL A 25 4.65 -1.02 8.12
C VAL A 25 4.62 0.11 7.10
N ILE A 26 4.41 -0.26 5.84
CA ILE A 26 4.22 0.66 4.72
C ILE A 26 2.75 0.62 4.33
N GLY A 27 2.04 1.73 4.47
CA GLY A 27 0.65 1.87 4.05
C GLY A 27 0.55 2.52 2.67
N ILE A 28 -0.32 2.01 1.81
CA ILE A 28 -0.49 2.53 0.44
C ILE A 28 -1.96 2.81 0.18
N THR A 29 -2.29 4.04 -0.18
CA THR A 29 -3.63 4.42 -0.63
C THR A 29 -3.58 5.19 -1.95
N GLY A 30 -4.74 5.43 -2.53
CA GLY A 30 -4.91 6.19 -3.78
C GLY A 30 -6.16 5.78 -4.54
N SER A 31 -6.49 6.51 -5.58
CA SER A 31 -7.61 6.18 -6.47
C SER A 31 -7.21 5.10 -7.47
N VAL A 32 -6.01 5.19 -8.05
CA VAL A 32 -5.44 4.26 -9.03
C VAL A 32 -4.00 3.95 -8.64
N GLY A 33 -3.47 2.79 -9.06
CA GLY A 33 -2.06 2.42 -8.90
C GLY A 33 -1.67 1.82 -7.54
N LYS A 34 -2.57 1.71 -6.58
CA LYS A 34 -2.28 1.13 -5.25
C LYS A 34 -1.67 -0.27 -5.32
N THR A 35 -2.32 -1.17 -6.04
CA THR A 35 -1.89 -2.58 -6.14
C THR A 35 -0.56 -2.69 -6.86
N SER A 36 -0.36 -1.96 -7.97
CA SER A 36 0.92 -1.93 -8.68
C SER A 36 2.06 -1.40 -7.81
N ALA A 37 1.82 -0.31 -7.06
CA ALA A 37 2.79 0.24 -6.12
C ALA A 37 3.09 -0.76 -4.99
N LYS A 38 2.07 -1.40 -4.42
CA LYS A 38 2.23 -2.45 -3.40
C LYS A 38 3.10 -3.61 -3.92
N ASP A 39 2.81 -4.11 -5.12
CA ASP A 39 3.53 -5.24 -5.68
C ASP A 39 4.98 -4.88 -6.02
N ALA A 40 5.22 -3.68 -6.59
CA ALA A 40 6.56 -3.18 -6.86
C ALA A 40 7.38 -3.00 -5.57
N ILE A 41 6.82 -2.35 -4.55
CA ILE A 41 7.48 -2.14 -3.25
C ILE A 41 7.78 -3.49 -2.59
N ALA A 42 6.80 -4.40 -2.55
CA ALA A 42 6.99 -5.72 -1.95
C ALA A 42 8.05 -6.55 -2.68
N THR A 43 8.11 -6.47 -4.01
CA THR A 43 9.12 -7.17 -4.82
C THR A 43 10.52 -6.63 -4.54
N VAL A 44 10.70 -5.31 -4.57
CA VAL A 44 12.01 -4.68 -4.34
C VAL A 44 12.50 -4.97 -2.91
N LEU A 45 11.66 -4.76 -1.91
CA LEU A 45 12.04 -5.01 -0.52
C LEU A 45 12.22 -6.51 -0.23
N GLY A 46 11.45 -7.38 -0.90
CA GLY A 46 11.57 -8.83 -0.77
C GLY A 46 12.90 -9.40 -1.26
N SER A 47 13.69 -8.64 -2.03
CA SER A 47 15.06 -9.04 -2.41
C SER A 47 16.03 -9.08 -1.22
N LYS A 48 15.70 -8.39 -0.11
CA LYS A 48 16.58 -8.28 1.06
C LYS A 48 15.91 -8.60 2.40
N PHE A 49 14.60 -8.42 2.52
CA PHE A 49 13.85 -8.54 3.77
C PHE A 49 12.75 -9.59 3.64
N GLN A 50 12.31 -10.11 4.78
CA GLN A 50 11.08 -10.90 4.83
C GLN A 50 9.87 -9.98 4.76
N VAL A 51 9.22 -9.93 3.59
CA VAL A 51 8.09 -9.03 3.31
C VAL A 51 6.78 -9.80 3.24
N ARG A 52 5.72 -9.21 3.77
CA ARG A 52 4.34 -9.65 3.52
C ARG A 52 3.52 -8.49 3.01
N ALA A 53 2.79 -8.72 1.93
CA ALA A 53 1.83 -7.76 1.37
C ALA A 53 0.42 -8.35 1.33
N ASN A 54 -0.59 -7.48 1.21
CA ASN A 54 -1.96 -7.96 0.97
C ASN A 54 -2.01 -8.75 -0.34
N ILE A 55 -2.73 -9.87 -0.27
CA ILE A 55 -3.10 -10.64 -1.46
C ILE A 55 -4.47 -10.16 -1.97
N LYS A 56 -4.69 -10.20 -3.28
CA LYS A 56 -5.97 -9.81 -3.88
C LYS A 56 -6.46 -8.46 -3.36
N ASN A 57 -7.75 -8.33 -3.08
CA ASN A 57 -8.42 -7.12 -2.59
C ASN A 57 -8.51 -7.07 -1.06
N TYR A 58 -7.51 -7.58 -0.32
CA TYR A 58 -7.51 -7.60 1.15
C TYR A 58 -7.09 -6.24 1.74
N ASN A 59 -7.67 -5.16 1.23
CA ASN A 59 -7.33 -3.77 1.54
C ASN A 59 -8.37 -3.06 2.43
N ASN A 60 -9.31 -3.80 3.00
CA ASN A 60 -10.43 -3.30 3.79
C ASN A 60 -10.42 -3.82 5.25
N GLU A 61 -11.51 -3.56 5.96
CA GLU A 61 -11.67 -3.86 7.40
C GLU A 61 -11.50 -5.34 7.79
N LEU A 62 -11.68 -6.28 6.85
CA LEU A 62 -11.41 -7.70 7.08
C LEU A 62 -10.05 -8.10 6.50
N GLY A 63 -9.73 -7.61 5.32
CA GLY A 63 -8.54 -7.99 4.58
C GLY A 63 -7.25 -7.57 5.28
N LEU A 64 -7.23 -6.37 5.87
CA LEU A 64 -6.04 -5.86 6.56
C LEU A 64 -5.65 -6.73 7.77
N PRO A 65 -6.56 -7.06 8.72
CA PRO A 65 -6.25 -8.01 9.79
C PRO A 65 -5.85 -9.40 9.30
N LEU A 66 -6.50 -9.92 8.25
CA LEU A 66 -6.14 -11.21 7.66
C LEU A 66 -4.72 -11.22 7.11
N THR A 67 -4.31 -10.14 6.45
CA THR A 67 -2.93 -9.96 5.96
C THR A 67 -1.94 -9.94 7.13
N ILE A 68 -2.22 -9.22 8.21
CA ILE A 68 -1.37 -9.16 9.40
C ILE A 68 -1.22 -10.55 10.04
N ILE A 69 -2.30 -11.32 10.15
CA ILE A 69 -2.27 -12.71 10.65
C ILE A 69 -1.56 -13.64 9.65
N GLY A 70 -1.49 -13.25 8.36
CA GLY A 70 -0.93 -14.07 7.29
C GLY A 70 -1.84 -15.21 6.88
N SER A 71 -3.14 -14.95 6.77
CA SER A 71 -4.17 -15.94 6.43
C SER A 71 -5.12 -15.41 5.37
N GLU A 72 -5.64 -16.31 4.56
CA GLU A 72 -6.73 -15.99 3.65
C GLU A 72 -8.08 -16.07 4.36
N SER A 73 -9.10 -15.43 3.78
CA SER A 73 -10.46 -15.50 4.29
C SER A 73 -11.01 -16.92 4.17
N PRO A 74 -11.49 -17.51 5.27
CA PRO A 74 -12.11 -18.84 5.23
C PRO A 74 -13.50 -18.85 4.56
N GLY A 75 -14.00 -17.69 4.13
CA GLY A 75 -15.34 -17.59 3.55
C GLY A 75 -16.42 -18.05 4.52
N ARG A 76 -17.19 -19.09 4.13
CA ARG A 76 -18.28 -19.65 4.95
C ARG A 76 -17.86 -20.81 5.87
N SER A 77 -16.58 -21.20 5.86
CA SER A 77 -16.10 -22.35 6.63
C SER A 77 -15.88 -22.01 8.10
N LEU A 78 -16.70 -22.58 8.99
CA LEU A 78 -16.52 -22.44 10.44
C LEU A 78 -15.19 -23.02 10.93
N LEU A 79 -14.81 -24.20 10.39
CA LEU A 79 -13.50 -24.81 10.70
C LEU A 79 -12.34 -23.95 10.21
N GLY A 80 -12.52 -23.27 9.07
CA GLY A 80 -11.54 -22.30 8.57
C GLY A 80 -11.36 -21.11 9.52
N TRP A 81 -12.44 -20.57 10.07
CA TRP A 81 -12.39 -19.50 11.07
C TRP A 81 -11.73 -19.94 12.36
N LEU A 82 -11.99 -21.19 12.80
CA LEU A 82 -11.31 -21.75 13.96
C LEU A 82 -9.80 -21.90 13.71
N LYS A 83 -9.40 -22.44 12.54
CA LYS A 83 -7.97 -22.55 12.16
C LYS A 83 -7.27 -21.18 12.13
N LEU A 84 -7.95 -20.16 11.59
CA LEU A 84 -7.44 -18.79 11.57
C LEU A 84 -7.24 -18.23 12.99
N ALA A 85 -8.22 -18.43 13.87
CA ALA A 85 -8.11 -18.04 15.27
C ALA A 85 -6.93 -18.73 15.97
N LEU A 86 -6.82 -20.05 15.81
CA LEU A 86 -5.71 -20.84 16.36
C LEU A 86 -4.34 -20.34 15.84
N LYS A 87 -4.23 -20.05 14.54
CA LYS A 87 -3.02 -19.45 13.95
C LYS A 87 -2.69 -18.10 14.60
N GLY A 88 -3.67 -17.22 14.73
CA GLY A 88 -3.47 -15.91 15.36
C GLY A 88 -3.04 -16.02 16.82
N TYR A 89 -3.66 -16.90 17.60
CA TYR A 89 -3.25 -17.15 18.98
C TYR A 89 -1.88 -17.84 19.06
N SER A 90 -1.55 -18.75 18.16
CA SER A 90 -0.21 -19.35 18.07
C SER A 90 0.85 -18.27 17.85
N LEU A 91 0.61 -17.30 16.94
CA LEU A 91 1.52 -16.17 16.74
C LEU A 91 1.72 -15.36 18.03
N LEU A 92 0.71 -15.26 18.89
CA LEU A 92 0.84 -14.53 20.16
C LEU A 92 1.55 -15.34 21.25
N LEU A 93 1.28 -16.63 21.34
CA LEU A 93 1.70 -17.46 22.47
C LEU A 93 3.04 -18.16 22.26
N THR A 94 3.43 -18.41 21.01
CA THR A 94 4.68 -19.09 20.69
C THR A 94 5.68 -18.17 19.97
N PRO A 95 6.99 -18.40 20.13
CA PRO A 95 7.98 -17.79 19.26
C PRO A 95 7.75 -18.26 17.82
N SER A 96 7.59 -17.34 16.90
CA SER A 96 7.34 -17.65 15.48
C SER A 96 8.07 -16.66 14.60
N GLN A 97 8.53 -17.09 13.43
CA GLN A 97 9.03 -16.17 12.43
C GLN A 97 7.87 -15.30 11.91
N TYR A 98 8.11 -14.01 11.83
CA TYR A 98 7.16 -13.04 11.34
C TYR A 98 7.85 -12.10 10.36
N PRO A 99 7.16 -11.58 9.34
CA PRO A 99 7.76 -10.66 8.40
C PRO A 99 8.36 -9.43 9.08
N GLU A 100 9.52 -9.00 8.57
CA GLU A 100 10.18 -7.77 9.01
C GLU A 100 9.44 -6.53 8.53
N ILE A 101 8.82 -6.64 7.34
CA ILE A 101 8.10 -5.54 6.68
C ILE A 101 6.71 -6.01 6.25
N LEU A 102 5.70 -5.20 6.55
CA LEU A 102 4.36 -5.32 6.00
C LEU A 102 4.12 -4.22 4.98
N VAL A 103 3.69 -4.58 3.76
CA VAL A 103 3.29 -3.64 2.71
C VAL A 103 1.78 -3.75 2.54
N LEU A 104 1.05 -2.75 3.04
CA LEU A 104 -0.39 -2.82 3.24
C LEU A 104 -1.12 -1.85 2.30
N GLU A 105 -1.85 -2.39 1.34
CA GLU A 105 -2.82 -1.60 0.58
C GLU A 105 -4.01 -1.27 1.47
N MET A 106 -4.35 0.01 1.58
CA MET A 106 -5.43 0.56 2.40
C MET A 106 -6.48 1.21 1.49
N GLY A 107 -7.51 0.45 1.17
CA GLY A 107 -8.63 0.88 0.32
C GLY A 107 -9.74 1.53 1.12
N ILE A 108 -10.40 2.52 0.52
CA ILE A 108 -11.58 3.17 1.08
C ILE A 108 -12.73 3.12 0.07
N ASP A 109 -13.93 2.85 0.56
CA ASP A 109 -15.16 2.86 -0.22
C ASP A 109 -16.15 3.93 0.27
N LYS A 110 -16.09 4.31 1.54
CA LYS A 110 -16.98 5.29 2.19
C LYS A 110 -16.24 6.10 3.25
N PRO A 111 -16.80 7.25 3.67
CA PRO A 111 -16.25 8.03 4.78
C PRO A 111 -16.10 7.21 6.07
N GLY A 112 -14.97 7.35 6.75
CA GLY A 112 -14.61 6.64 7.99
C GLY A 112 -13.87 5.31 7.77
N ASP A 113 -13.72 4.84 6.53
CA ASP A 113 -12.99 3.61 6.26
C ASP A 113 -11.51 3.77 6.62
N MET A 114 -10.89 4.91 6.26
CA MET A 114 -9.49 5.15 6.62
C MET A 114 -9.29 5.25 8.13
N ASP A 115 -10.20 5.88 8.85
CA ASP A 115 -10.15 5.95 10.32
C ASP A 115 -10.16 4.54 10.94
N TYR A 116 -10.99 3.65 10.38
CA TYR A 116 -11.02 2.26 10.83
C TYR A 116 -9.70 1.55 10.57
N LEU A 117 -9.13 1.67 9.36
CA LEU A 117 -7.86 1.03 9.00
C LEU A 117 -6.70 1.60 9.85
N ASN A 118 -6.65 2.90 10.02
CA ASN A 118 -5.70 3.61 10.88
C ASN A 118 -5.77 3.14 12.35
N SER A 119 -6.96 2.78 12.80
CA SER A 119 -7.14 2.25 14.15
C SER A 119 -6.51 0.87 14.36
N ILE A 120 -6.03 0.20 13.31
CA ILE A 120 -5.39 -1.13 13.37
C ILE A 120 -3.87 -1.00 13.37
N VAL A 121 -3.30 -0.11 12.54
CA VAL A 121 -1.88 -0.02 12.25
C VAL A 121 -1.33 1.38 12.55
N LYS A 122 -0.05 1.45 12.93
CA LYS A 122 0.79 2.63 12.81
C LYS A 122 1.74 2.41 11.63
N LEU A 123 2.06 3.48 10.91
CA LEU A 123 2.85 3.40 9.69
C LEU A 123 4.25 3.98 9.90
N ASP A 124 5.26 3.29 9.39
CA ASP A 124 6.62 3.82 9.24
C ASP A 124 6.76 4.61 7.93
N ALA A 125 5.99 4.24 6.91
CA ALA A 125 5.87 4.99 5.66
C ALA A 125 4.44 4.95 5.12
N ALA A 126 4.00 6.06 4.53
CA ALA A 126 2.70 6.16 3.86
C ALA A 126 2.88 6.61 2.40
N VAL A 127 2.24 5.90 1.48
CA VAL A 127 2.27 6.20 0.05
C VAL A 127 0.88 6.62 -0.41
N ILE A 128 0.79 7.78 -1.08
CA ILE A 128 -0.43 8.21 -1.76
C ILE A 128 -0.14 8.26 -3.26
N THR A 129 -0.78 7.35 -4.03
CA THR A 129 -0.47 7.19 -5.45
C THR A 129 -1.17 8.24 -6.31
N THR A 130 -2.50 8.36 -6.18
CA THR A 130 -3.30 9.33 -6.92
C THR A 130 -4.55 9.72 -6.13
N ILE A 131 -5.07 10.92 -6.35
CA ILE A 131 -6.38 11.36 -5.89
C ILE A 131 -7.21 11.73 -7.12
N GLY A 132 -8.23 10.94 -7.39
CA GLY A 132 -9.14 11.09 -8.52
C GLY A 132 -10.59 10.82 -8.13
N SER A 133 -11.45 10.61 -9.13
CA SER A 133 -12.89 10.45 -8.98
C SER A 133 -13.35 9.03 -8.59
N ALA A 134 -12.45 8.09 -8.33
CA ALA A 134 -12.83 6.76 -7.86
C ALA A 134 -13.65 6.85 -6.57
N HIS A 135 -14.77 6.13 -6.50
CA HIS A 135 -15.75 6.15 -5.39
C HIS A 135 -16.53 7.47 -5.23
N LEU A 136 -16.58 8.31 -6.27
CA LEU A 136 -17.29 9.61 -6.23
C LEU A 136 -18.75 9.46 -5.79
N ALA A 137 -19.41 8.39 -6.20
CA ALA A 137 -20.80 8.10 -5.82
C ALA A 137 -20.99 7.99 -4.28
N ASN A 138 -20.00 7.49 -3.56
CA ASN A 138 -20.08 7.30 -2.12
C ASN A 138 -19.62 8.55 -1.33
N PHE A 139 -18.74 9.35 -1.91
CA PHE A 139 -18.17 10.54 -1.26
C PHE A 139 -18.82 11.85 -1.69
N GLY A 140 -19.47 11.88 -2.86
CA GLY A 140 -20.10 13.07 -3.44
C GLY A 140 -19.13 14.05 -4.09
N THR A 141 -17.93 14.27 -3.55
CA THR A 141 -16.93 15.18 -4.11
C THR A 141 -15.51 14.60 -4.05
N THR A 142 -14.66 15.02 -4.99
CA THR A 142 -13.25 14.61 -5.00
C THR A 142 -12.50 15.16 -3.77
N GLU A 143 -12.92 16.32 -3.26
CA GLU A 143 -12.31 16.89 -2.04
C GLU A 143 -12.55 16.00 -0.82
N LYS A 144 -13.75 15.43 -0.66
CA LYS A 144 -14.02 14.46 0.41
C LYS A 144 -13.18 13.19 0.25
N ILE A 145 -12.94 12.73 -1.00
CA ILE A 145 -12.04 11.61 -1.26
C ILE A 145 -10.60 11.97 -0.87
N LYS A 146 -10.14 13.18 -1.20
CA LYS A 146 -8.81 13.71 -0.78
C LYS A 146 -8.68 13.68 0.73
N GLN A 147 -9.65 14.26 1.45
CA GLN A 147 -9.62 14.31 2.91
C GLN A 147 -9.60 12.91 3.54
N GLU A 148 -10.41 11.97 3.04
CA GLU A 148 -10.41 10.61 3.56
C GLU A 148 -9.08 9.88 3.31
N LYS A 149 -8.50 10.01 2.10
CA LYS A 149 -7.20 9.39 1.78
C LYS A 149 -6.04 10.02 2.55
N LYS A 150 -6.09 11.34 2.75
CA LYS A 150 -5.09 12.08 3.53
C LYS A 150 -4.95 11.53 4.95
N LYS A 151 -6.02 11.02 5.55
CA LYS A 151 -5.99 10.44 6.89
C LYS A 151 -5.00 9.29 7.07
N ILE A 152 -4.53 8.65 5.98
CA ILE A 152 -3.46 7.65 6.09
C ILE A 152 -2.21 8.23 6.77
N LEU A 153 -1.98 9.53 6.62
CA LEU A 153 -0.86 10.25 7.20
C LEU A 153 -0.99 10.45 8.72
N ASP A 154 -2.21 10.40 9.27
CA ASP A 154 -2.47 10.60 10.70
C ASP A 154 -1.87 9.50 11.59
N THR A 155 -1.51 8.37 11.00
CA THR A 155 -0.89 7.24 11.70
C THR A 155 0.59 7.06 11.40
N LEU A 156 1.21 8.00 10.69
CA LEU A 156 2.66 8.01 10.53
C LEU A 156 3.34 8.14 11.88
N ASP A 157 4.34 7.30 12.10
CA ASP A 157 5.26 7.48 13.24
C ASP A 157 6.01 8.81 13.12
N ASN A 158 6.43 9.38 14.24
CA ASN A 158 7.16 10.66 14.26
C ASN A 158 8.45 10.61 13.44
N SER A 159 9.08 9.46 13.32
CA SER A 159 10.25 9.21 12.48
C SER A 159 9.91 8.71 11.08
N GLY A 160 8.62 8.55 10.79
CA GLY A 160 8.11 8.06 9.51
C GLY A 160 8.17 9.10 8.40
N PHE A 161 7.88 8.67 7.18
CA PHE A 161 7.89 9.56 6.02
C PHE A 161 6.72 9.27 5.06
N ALA A 162 6.28 10.33 4.38
CA ALA A 162 5.27 10.25 3.33
C ALA A 162 5.93 10.18 1.96
N ILE A 163 5.43 9.30 1.09
CA ILE A 163 5.83 9.18 -0.32
C ILE A 163 4.65 9.65 -1.17
N LEU A 164 4.82 10.79 -1.83
CA LEU A 164 3.73 11.52 -2.46
C LEU A 164 3.97 11.74 -3.95
N ASN A 165 2.94 11.45 -4.76
CA ASN A 165 2.96 11.68 -6.20
C ASN A 165 2.74 13.16 -6.53
N TYR A 166 3.78 13.85 -6.94
CA TYR A 166 3.73 15.29 -7.28
C TYR A 166 3.20 15.57 -8.68
N ASP A 167 3.01 14.56 -9.54
CA ASP A 167 2.27 14.73 -10.80
C ASP A 167 0.75 14.91 -10.56
N ASN A 168 0.30 14.77 -9.30
CA ASN A 168 -1.08 15.00 -8.92
C ASN A 168 -1.20 16.22 -8.00
N ASP A 169 -1.69 17.34 -8.51
CA ASP A 169 -1.78 18.62 -7.80
C ASP A 169 -2.44 18.52 -6.42
N LYS A 170 -3.46 17.64 -6.29
CA LYS A 170 -4.16 17.44 -5.02
C LYS A 170 -3.30 16.76 -3.96
N ILE A 171 -2.27 16.03 -4.39
CA ILE A 171 -1.30 15.37 -3.50
C ILE A 171 -0.14 16.30 -3.19
N ALA A 172 0.35 17.05 -4.17
CA ALA A 172 1.41 18.05 -3.96
C ALA A 172 0.99 19.05 -2.87
N ASP A 173 -0.23 19.59 -2.93
CA ASP A 173 -0.83 20.45 -1.91
C ASP A 173 -0.88 19.84 -0.49
N ILE A 174 -1.01 18.51 -0.39
CA ILE A 174 -0.91 17.81 0.90
C ILE A 174 0.53 17.86 1.43
N GLY A 175 1.52 17.62 0.56
CA GLY A 175 2.93 17.58 0.91
C GLY A 175 3.46 18.90 1.44
N GLU A 176 3.02 20.01 0.86
CA GLU A 176 3.42 21.37 1.27
C GLU A 176 3.02 21.71 2.73
N ARG A 177 1.99 21.05 3.26
CA ARG A 177 1.42 21.32 4.58
C ARG A 177 1.75 20.24 5.61
N LEU A 178 2.58 19.27 5.24
CA LEU A 178 2.91 18.16 6.11
C LEU A 178 4.17 18.46 6.92
N GLU A 179 4.13 18.26 8.24
CA GLU A 179 5.29 18.43 9.12
C GLU A 179 6.28 17.26 9.04
N GLN A 180 5.78 16.07 8.68
CA GLN A 180 6.58 14.87 8.51
C GLN A 180 7.46 14.96 7.24
N ARG A 181 8.54 14.20 7.24
CA ARG A 181 9.42 14.09 6.07
C ARG A 181 8.64 13.62 4.84
N VAL A 182 8.71 14.38 3.76
CA VAL A 182 8.11 14.05 2.47
C VAL A 182 9.20 13.62 1.48
N ILE A 183 8.93 12.55 0.74
CA ILE A 183 9.66 12.13 -0.46
C ILE A 183 8.68 12.26 -1.62
N SER A 184 8.87 13.27 -2.45
CA SER A 184 8.07 13.44 -3.67
C SER A 184 8.56 12.53 -4.78
N TYR A 185 7.64 12.01 -5.59
CA TYR A 185 7.98 11.30 -6.82
C TYR A 185 7.07 11.72 -7.97
N GLY A 186 7.55 11.58 -9.20
CA GLY A 186 6.80 11.95 -10.39
C GLY A 186 7.65 11.97 -11.65
N PHE A 187 7.13 12.60 -12.69
CA PHE A 187 7.84 12.88 -13.94
C PHE A 187 8.50 14.26 -13.94
N ALA A 188 8.07 15.16 -13.06
CA ALA A 188 8.64 16.49 -12.95
C ALA A 188 10.09 16.44 -12.42
N ASP A 189 10.95 17.30 -12.96
CA ASP A 189 12.40 17.32 -12.66
C ASP A 189 12.69 17.73 -11.21
N ASP A 190 11.78 18.44 -10.57
CA ASP A 190 11.85 18.93 -9.17
C ASP A 190 11.35 17.91 -8.14
N ALA A 191 10.79 16.79 -8.59
CA ALA A 191 10.47 15.70 -7.67
C ALA A 191 11.75 15.07 -7.10
N ALA A 192 11.76 14.75 -5.81
CA ALA A 192 12.90 14.13 -5.14
C ALA A 192 13.33 12.81 -5.80
N VAL A 193 12.37 12.09 -6.37
CA VAL A 193 12.56 10.90 -7.19
C VAL A 193 11.81 11.10 -8.50
N SER A 194 12.50 11.33 -9.61
CA SER A 194 11.85 11.57 -10.90
C SER A 194 12.15 10.48 -11.93
N ALA A 195 11.17 10.19 -12.78
CA ALA A 195 11.28 9.21 -13.85
C ALA A 195 11.52 9.92 -15.19
N HIS A 196 12.57 9.51 -15.92
CA HIS A 196 12.98 10.10 -17.18
C HIS A 196 13.10 9.04 -18.27
N ASN A 197 13.04 9.47 -19.53
CA ASN A 197 13.28 8.63 -20.70
C ASN A 197 12.40 7.38 -20.74
N LEU A 198 11.10 7.56 -20.45
CA LEU A 198 10.13 6.47 -20.51
C LEU A 198 10.03 5.95 -21.96
N ALA A 199 10.32 4.69 -22.17
CA ALA A 199 10.26 4.06 -23.48
C ALA A 199 9.70 2.64 -23.39
N TYR A 200 9.01 2.22 -24.43
CA TYR A 200 8.61 0.83 -24.56
C TYR A 200 9.79 0.03 -25.08
N SER A 201 10.08 -1.09 -24.45
CA SER A 201 11.09 -2.04 -24.84
C SER A 201 10.44 -3.13 -25.68
N PHE A 202 11.04 -3.45 -26.84
CA PHE A 202 10.54 -4.48 -27.75
C PHE A 202 11.57 -5.62 -27.81
N ALA A 203 11.12 -6.87 -27.73
CA ALA A 203 11.96 -8.04 -27.93
C ALA A 203 11.89 -8.45 -29.41
N GLY A 204 12.98 -8.23 -30.16
CA GLY A 204 13.04 -8.56 -31.59
C GLY A 204 12.32 -7.54 -32.49
N ASP A 205 12.11 -7.86 -33.74
CA ASP A 205 11.61 -6.97 -34.78
C ASP A 205 10.46 -6.03 -34.35
N ARG A 206 10.47 -4.84 -34.92
CA ARG A 206 9.64 -3.65 -34.59
C ARG A 206 8.10 -3.82 -34.70
N GLU A 207 7.56 -5.01 -34.76
CA GLU A 207 6.12 -5.22 -34.72
C GLU A 207 5.60 -5.19 -33.30
N LEU A 208 4.53 -4.41 -33.04
CA LEU A 208 3.82 -4.21 -31.78
C LEU A 208 3.46 -5.48 -30.99
N LYS A 209 3.63 -6.65 -31.58
CA LYS A 209 3.31 -7.96 -30.99
C LYS A 209 4.32 -8.46 -29.94
N ASN A 210 5.51 -7.87 -29.89
CA ASN A 210 6.63 -8.32 -29.05
C ASN A 210 7.06 -7.27 -28.03
N LEU A 211 6.14 -6.54 -27.41
CA LEU A 211 6.42 -5.65 -26.31
C LEU A 211 7.02 -6.45 -25.15
N SER A 212 8.29 -6.19 -24.84
CA SER A 212 9.00 -6.87 -23.74
C SER A 212 8.87 -6.17 -22.40
N GLY A 213 8.45 -4.92 -22.40
CA GLY A 213 8.25 -4.16 -21.16
C GLY A 213 8.40 -2.66 -21.30
N LEU A 214 8.55 -2.01 -20.15
CA LEU A 214 8.74 -0.59 -20.01
C LEU A 214 10.13 -0.31 -19.49
N SER A 215 10.90 0.57 -20.13
CA SER A 215 12.21 1.03 -19.69
C SER A 215 12.18 2.52 -19.36
N PHE A 216 12.87 2.91 -18.30
CA PHE A 216 13.03 4.32 -17.89
C PHE A 216 14.24 4.48 -16.99
N LYS A 217 14.59 5.72 -16.68
CA LYS A 217 15.63 6.04 -15.70
C LYS A 217 15.00 6.71 -14.49
N ILE A 218 15.36 6.27 -13.31
CA ILE A 218 15.03 6.98 -12.06
C ILE A 218 16.20 7.91 -11.74
N LYS A 219 15.89 9.20 -11.58
CA LYS A 219 16.81 10.18 -11.00
C LYS A 219 16.53 10.28 -9.51
N TYR A 220 17.56 10.08 -8.70
CA TYR A 220 17.52 10.28 -7.25
C TYR A 220 18.83 10.95 -6.83
N HIS A 221 18.76 12.16 -6.29
CA HIS A 221 19.93 13.06 -6.16
C HIS A 221 20.64 13.21 -7.51
N ASP A 222 21.94 12.95 -7.56
CA ASP A 222 22.77 13.05 -8.77
C ASP A 222 22.89 11.72 -9.53
N ALA A 223 22.21 10.67 -9.08
CA ALA A 223 22.30 9.35 -9.68
C ALA A 223 21.13 9.06 -10.63
N TYR A 224 21.44 8.43 -11.76
CA TYR A 224 20.45 7.87 -12.68
C TYR A 224 20.51 6.36 -12.65
N ILE A 225 19.41 5.74 -12.27
CA ILE A 225 19.25 4.28 -12.14
C ILE A 225 18.39 3.80 -13.30
N PRO A 226 18.93 2.98 -14.24
CA PRO A 226 18.12 2.39 -15.30
C PRO A 226 17.20 1.33 -14.71
N VAL A 227 15.93 1.34 -15.15
CA VAL A 227 14.89 0.38 -14.74
C VAL A 227 14.29 -0.24 -15.99
N LEU A 228 14.12 -1.56 -15.95
CA LEU A 228 13.35 -2.32 -16.93
C LEU A 228 12.26 -3.09 -16.17
N LEU A 229 11.01 -2.89 -16.56
CA LEU A 229 9.85 -3.64 -16.05
C LEU A 229 9.36 -4.59 -17.15
N PRO A 230 9.80 -5.85 -17.15
CA PRO A 230 9.36 -6.84 -18.14
C PRO A 230 7.86 -7.07 -18.03
N GLY A 231 7.18 -7.16 -19.17
CA GLY A 231 5.74 -7.43 -19.23
C GLY A 231 4.85 -6.29 -18.71
N ALA A 232 5.41 -5.18 -18.25
CA ALA A 232 4.63 -4.02 -17.88
C ALA A 232 4.10 -3.31 -19.13
N LEU A 233 2.82 -3.46 -19.38
CA LEU A 233 2.09 -2.70 -20.39
C LEU A 233 1.39 -1.56 -19.67
N SER A 234 1.89 -0.33 -19.81
CA SER A 234 1.06 0.84 -19.50
C SER A 234 -0.02 0.92 -20.57
N LYS A 235 -1.24 0.58 -20.21
CA LYS A 235 -2.38 1.08 -20.99
C LYS A 235 -2.52 2.56 -20.68
N PRO A 236 -2.67 3.39 -21.71
CA PRO A 236 -2.94 4.80 -21.53
C PRO A 236 -4.24 5.02 -20.74
#